data_88ace743cec92404f5809b07575949fc
#
_entry.id   88ace743cec92404f5809b07575949fc
#
_cell.length_a   1.000
_cell.length_b   1.000
_cell.length_c   1.000
_cell.angle_alpha   90.00
_cell.angle_beta   90.00
_cell.angle_gamma   90.00
#
_symmetry.space_group_name_H-M   'P 1'
#
loop_
_entity.id
_entity.type
_entity.pdbx_description
1 polymer ?
#
loop_
_entity_poly.entity_id
_entity_poly.type
_entity_poly.pdbx_seq_one_letter_code
_entity_poly.pdbx_strand_id
1 'polypeptide(L)'
;MVESYLEVRLHALRRAQNPDGGWGYFPGKQSWIEPTAWAALALHGDPEADRAWTLLKSWQNAKGSWRPAQDVQQESWATALCVNLATIRGEFDEPWRKGVAWLLGSAGVESSWVNRAASHLGLLNAERDLSLKAWPWNTGTSSWVEPTAHTLVALKRVPAKFANSDLRDRVKMGEKQLLDVRCSDGGWNYGSRAAVSVDLYSFPETTALALVGLQGNADAAKSMEVAERMANATKSPLARAWMRVAMRLNGVEPPASLQDLPSDDVLITAIEALGAEGGHYKFLKTGENA
;
A
#
# COMPACT_ATOMS: atom_id res chain seq x y z
N MET A 1 6.06 -35.09 3.63
CA MET A 1 6.34 -33.82 4.32
C MET A 1 5.12 -32.94 4.15
N VAL A 2 4.66 -32.30 5.23
CA VAL A 2 3.57 -31.32 5.14
C VAL A 2 4.16 -30.02 4.57
N GLU A 3 3.59 -29.49 3.48
CA GLU A 3 4.00 -28.21 2.92
C GLU A 3 3.88 -27.09 3.97
N SER A 4 4.83 -26.17 3.98
CA SER A 4 4.78 -25.01 4.88
C SER A 4 3.65 -24.07 4.50
N TYR A 5 3.22 -23.23 5.45
CA TYR A 5 2.22 -22.18 5.21
C TYR A 5 2.59 -21.30 4.00
N LEU A 6 3.88 -20.95 3.87
CA LEU A 6 4.40 -20.16 2.75
C LEU A 6 4.31 -20.92 1.42
N GLU A 7 4.82 -22.15 1.37
CA GLU A 7 4.87 -22.92 0.12
C GLU A 7 3.49 -23.17 -0.48
N VAL A 8 2.48 -23.44 0.35
CA VAL A 8 1.09 -23.60 -0.12
C VAL A 8 0.63 -22.34 -0.87
N ARG A 9 0.96 -21.14 -0.36
CA ARG A 9 0.58 -19.86 -0.99
C ARG A 9 1.37 -19.60 -2.26
N LEU A 10 2.67 -19.81 -2.25
CA LEU A 10 3.51 -19.65 -3.45
C LEU A 10 3.08 -20.60 -4.56
N HIS A 11 2.75 -21.86 -4.22
CA HIS A 11 2.19 -22.83 -5.16
C HIS A 11 0.85 -22.37 -5.76
N ALA A 12 -0.05 -21.83 -4.93
CA ALA A 12 -1.33 -21.31 -5.40
C ALA A 12 -1.13 -20.12 -6.36
N LEU A 13 -0.24 -19.19 -6.04
CA LEU A 13 0.10 -18.05 -6.90
C LEU A 13 0.67 -18.50 -8.25
N ARG A 14 1.64 -19.44 -8.26
CA ARG A 14 2.24 -19.93 -9.52
C ARG A 14 1.17 -20.55 -10.44
N ARG A 15 0.24 -21.33 -9.88
CA ARG A 15 -0.85 -21.95 -10.67
C ARG A 15 -1.92 -20.97 -11.14
N ALA A 16 -2.10 -19.84 -10.43
CA ALA A 16 -3.13 -18.85 -10.75
C ALA A 16 -2.65 -17.81 -11.77
N GLN A 17 -1.37 -17.83 -12.21
CA GLN A 17 -0.85 -16.88 -13.18
C GLN A 17 -1.55 -17.04 -14.53
N ASN A 18 -2.02 -15.94 -15.10
CA ASN A 18 -2.63 -15.90 -16.41
C ASN A 18 -1.58 -16.02 -17.53
N PRO A 19 -1.99 -16.43 -18.75
CA PRO A 19 -1.09 -16.52 -19.90
C PRO A 19 -0.40 -15.22 -20.30
N ASP A 20 -0.97 -14.05 -19.93
CA ASP A 20 -0.36 -12.72 -20.15
C ASP A 20 0.77 -12.40 -19.15
N GLY A 21 0.96 -13.25 -18.15
CA GLY A 21 1.95 -13.09 -17.08
C GLY A 21 1.42 -12.36 -15.84
N GLY A 22 0.19 -11.87 -15.83
CA GLY A 22 -0.43 -11.21 -14.68
C GLY A 22 -1.33 -12.11 -13.86
N TRP A 23 -2.02 -11.48 -12.88
CA TRP A 23 -3.05 -12.12 -12.06
C TRP A 23 -4.30 -11.27 -11.96
N GLY A 24 -5.45 -11.91 -12.03
CA GLY A 24 -6.71 -11.34 -11.57
C GLY A 24 -6.87 -11.51 -10.06
N TYR A 25 -7.92 -10.91 -9.48
CA TYR A 25 -8.26 -11.12 -8.07
C TYR A 25 -8.63 -12.58 -7.76
N PHE A 26 -9.11 -13.30 -8.77
CA PHE A 26 -9.36 -14.76 -8.70
C PHE A 26 -8.76 -15.47 -9.91
N PRO A 27 -8.40 -16.76 -9.78
CA PRO A 27 -7.85 -17.55 -10.88
C PRO A 27 -8.73 -17.46 -12.15
N GLY A 28 -8.09 -17.27 -13.29
CA GLY A 28 -8.76 -17.17 -14.60
C GLY A 28 -9.54 -15.88 -14.85
N LYS A 29 -9.53 -14.91 -13.94
CA LYS A 29 -10.06 -13.56 -14.17
C LYS A 29 -9.01 -12.67 -14.82
N GLN A 30 -9.46 -11.62 -15.52
CA GLN A 30 -8.60 -10.60 -16.15
C GLN A 30 -7.51 -10.12 -15.17
N SER A 31 -6.31 -9.94 -15.69
CA SER A 31 -5.17 -9.41 -14.90
C SER A 31 -5.39 -7.96 -14.50
N TRP A 32 -5.12 -7.66 -13.22
CA TRP A 32 -5.15 -6.34 -12.63
C TRP A 32 -3.81 -6.02 -12.00
N ILE A 33 -3.45 -4.73 -11.99
CA ILE A 33 -2.16 -4.26 -11.47
C ILE A 33 -1.92 -4.68 -10.01
N GLU A 34 -2.94 -4.57 -9.16
CA GLU A 34 -2.79 -4.80 -7.73
C GLU A 34 -2.47 -6.27 -7.41
N PRO A 35 -3.30 -7.28 -7.76
CA PRO A 35 -2.94 -8.67 -7.52
C PRO A 35 -1.67 -9.08 -8.26
N THR A 36 -1.41 -8.50 -9.46
CA THR A 36 -0.19 -8.79 -10.21
C THR A 36 1.07 -8.29 -9.50
N ALA A 37 1.06 -7.05 -8.98
CA ALA A 37 2.22 -6.50 -8.28
C ALA A 37 2.49 -7.23 -6.96
N TRP A 38 1.45 -7.56 -6.20
CA TRP A 38 1.60 -8.29 -4.94
C TRP A 38 2.05 -9.73 -5.13
N ALA A 39 1.52 -10.43 -6.14
CA ALA A 39 1.98 -11.78 -6.49
C ALA A 39 3.45 -11.76 -6.98
N ALA A 40 3.82 -10.78 -7.79
CA ALA A 40 5.21 -10.61 -8.24
C ALA A 40 6.18 -10.32 -7.08
N LEU A 41 5.75 -9.58 -6.05
CA LEU A 41 6.54 -9.37 -4.84
C LEU A 41 6.67 -10.64 -4.01
N ALA A 42 5.60 -11.40 -3.86
CA ALA A 42 5.59 -12.66 -3.11
C ALA A 42 6.47 -13.74 -3.79
N LEU A 43 6.47 -13.78 -5.13
CA LEU A 43 7.24 -14.71 -5.95
C LEU A 43 8.58 -14.12 -6.40
N HIS A 44 9.11 -13.11 -5.73
CA HIS A 44 10.36 -12.46 -6.12
C HIS A 44 11.49 -13.48 -6.27
N GLY A 45 12.14 -13.48 -7.43
CA GLY A 45 13.17 -14.45 -7.81
C GLY A 45 12.67 -15.60 -8.67
N ASP A 46 11.36 -15.78 -8.80
CA ASP A 46 10.74 -16.79 -9.66
C ASP A 46 10.50 -16.25 -11.09
N PRO A 47 10.50 -17.11 -12.11
CA PRO A 47 10.19 -16.71 -13.49
C PRO A 47 8.80 -16.06 -13.65
N GLU A 48 7.85 -16.43 -12.80
CA GLU A 48 6.51 -15.84 -12.74
C GLU A 48 6.56 -14.33 -12.44
N ALA A 49 7.40 -13.91 -11.50
CA ALA A 49 7.59 -12.50 -11.17
C ALA A 49 8.22 -11.71 -12.33
N ASP A 50 9.10 -12.33 -13.13
CA ASP A 50 9.70 -11.68 -14.29
C ASP A 50 8.69 -11.47 -15.42
N ARG A 51 7.81 -12.46 -15.66
CA ARG A 51 6.70 -12.32 -16.62
C ARG A 51 5.74 -11.21 -16.20
N ALA A 52 5.38 -11.18 -14.92
CA ALA A 52 4.52 -10.14 -14.35
C ALA A 52 5.12 -8.74 -14.51
N TRP A 53 6.41 -8.59 -14.23
CA TRP A 53 7.07 -7.30 -14.37
C TRP A 53 7.13 -6.84 -15.83
N THR A 54 7.33 -7.75 -16.77
CA THR A 54 7.26 -7.44 -18.20
C THR A 54 5.88 -6.93 -18.60
N LEU A 55 4.81 -7.55 -18.12
CA LEU A 55 3.44 -7.10 -18.35
C LEU A 55 3.20 -5.72 -17.72
N LEU A 56 3.56 -5.56 -16.44
CA LEU A 56 3.36 -4.29 -15.72
C LEU A 56 4.08 -3.12 -16.40
N LYS A 57 5.31 -3.30 -16.89
CA LYS A 57 6.00 -2.25 -17.64
C LYS A 57 5.20 -1.76 -18.86
N SER A 58 4.47 -2.65 -19.53
CA SER A 58 3.64 -2.27 -20.67
C SER A 58 2.40 -1.43 -20.31
N TRP A 59 2.01 -1.39 -19.03
CA TRP A 59 0.84 -0.66 -18.55
C TRP A 59 1.16 0.76 -18.08
N GLN A 60 2.41 1.17 -18.10
CA GLN A 60 2.76 2.55 -17.78
C GLN A 60 2.30 3.51 -18.89
N ASN A 61 1.65 4.59 -18.51
CA ASN A 61 1.24 5.63 -19.44
C ASN A 61 2.35 6.69 -19.65
N ALA A 62 2.15 7.57 -20.62
CA ALA A 62 3.13 8.61 -20.97
C ALA A 62 3.43 9.59 -19.83
N LYS A 63 2.49 9.78 -18.89
CA LYS A 63 2.65 10.65 -17.71
C LYS A 63 3.43 10.01 -16.58
N GLY A 64 3.71 8.70 -16.68
CA GLY A 64 4.48 7.95 -15.68
C GLY A 64 3.66 7.18 -14.66
N SER A 65 2.33 7.31 -14.63
CA SER A 65 1.49 6.47 -13.81
C SER A 65 1.23 5.10 -14.48
N TRP A 66 0.89 4.11 -13.68
CA TRP A 66 0.43 2.83 -14.19
C TRP A 66 -1.10 2.77 -14.23
N ARG A 67 -1.63 2.12 -15.26
CA ARG A 67 -3.06 1.84 -15.41
C ARG A 67 -3.47 0.68 -14.50
N PRO A 68 -4.71 0.67 -13.97
CA PRO A 68 -5.19 -0.42 -13.11
C PRO A 68 -5.28 -1.77 -13.83
N ALA A 69 -5.57 -1.75 -15.13
CA ALA A 69 -5.61 -2.89 -16.04
C ALA A 69 -5.33 -2.43 -17.48
N GLN A 70 -5.12 -3.37 -18.38
CA GLN A 70 -4.79 -3.07 -19.78
C GLN A 70 -5.83 -2.16 -20.45
N ASP A 71 -7.09 -2.39 -20.19
CA ASP A 71 -8.22 -1.70 -20.86
C ASP A 71 -8.68 -0.44 -20.12
N VAL A 72 -8.14 -0.18 -18.92
CA VAL A 72 -8.56 0.95 -18.08
C VAL A 72 -7.60 2.12 -18.25
N GLN A 73 -8.04 3.16 -18.98
CA GLN A 73 -7.24 4.36 -19.27
C GLN A 73 -7.31 5.38 -18.12
N GLN A 74 -7.01 4.94 -16.90
CA GLN A 74 -7.06 5.77 -15.71
C GLN A 74 -5.70 5.78 -15.01
N GLU A 75 -5.33 6.91 -14.42
CA GLU A 75 -4.17 7.01 -13.54
C GLU A 75 -4.51 6.37 -12.19
N SER A 76 -3.61 5.55 -11.65
CA SER A 76 -3.90 4.73 -10.47
C SER A 76 -2.85 4.88 -9.38
N TRP A 77 -3.32 4.86 -8.12
CA TRP A 77 -2.50 4.75 -6.92
C TRP A 77 -1.52 3.56 -6.95
N ALA A 78 -1.90 2.49 -7.62
CA ALA A 78 -1.07 1.30 -7.75
C ALA A 78 0.26 1.56 -8.50
N THR A 79 0.44 2.77 -9.06
CA THR A 79 1.75 3.30 -9.45
C THR A 79 2.78 3.14 -8.32
N ALA A 80 2.39 3.30 -7.06
CA ALA A 80 3.25 3.09 -5.90
C ALA A 80 3.74 1.64 -5.79
N LEU A 81 2.90 0.66 -6.11
CA LEU A 81 3.29 -0.76 -6.10
C LEU A 81 4.34 -1.06 -7.17
N CYS A 82 4.16 -0.53 -8.38
CA CYS A 82 5.12 -0.72 -9.47
C CYS A 82 6.44 0.00 -9.21
N VAL A 83 6.41 1.21 -8.64
CA VAL A 83 7.64 1.91 -8.22
C VAL A 83 8.38 1.12 -7.16
N ASN A 84 7.68 0.56 -6.15
CA ASN A 84 8.30 -0.28 -5.13
C ASN A 84 8.87 -1.57 -5.73
N LEU A 85 8.14 -2.25 -6.61
CA LEU A 85 8.60 -3.46 -7.29
C LEU A 85 9.86 -3.20 -8.12
N ALA A 86 9.89 -2.12 -8.91
CA ALA A 86 11.06 -1.70 -9.65
C ALA A 86 12.27 -1.41 -8.74
N THR A 87 12.02 -0.75 -7.59
CA THR A 87 13.05 -0.47 -6.58
C THR A 87 13.67 -1.75 -6.03
N ILE A 88 12.84 -2.76 -5.72
CA ILE A 88 13.29 -4.07 -5.23
C ILE A 88 14.12 -4.81 -6.29
N ARG A 89 13.74 -4.69 -7.55
CA ARG A 89 14.46 -5.26 -8.69
C ARG A 89 15.75 -4.51 -9.03
N GLY A 90 15.99 -3.34 -8.42
CA GLY A 90 17.14 -2.49 -8.74
C GLY A 90 17.04 -1.78 -10.08
N GLU A 91 15.86 -1.69 -10.67
CA GLU A 91 15.60 -1.05 -11.96
C GLU A 91 15.26 0.42 -11.76
N PHE A 92 16.26 1.31 -11.91
CA PHE A 92 16.14 2.78 -11.72
C PHE A 92 16.14 3.53 -13.05
N ASP A 93 15.50 2.94 -14.05
CA ASP A 93 15.38 3.40 -15.42
C ASP A 93 14.37 4.56 -15.58
N GLU A 94 14.08 4.95 -16.83
CA GLU A 94 13.15 6.03 -17.11
C GLU A 94 11.72 5.75 -16.62
N PRO A 95 11.13 4.55 -16.80
CA PRO A 95 9.84 4.18 -16.21
C PRO A 95 9.78 4.41 -14.71
N TRP A 96 10.77 3.94 -13.96
CA TRP A 96 10.82 4.16 -12.51
C TRP A 96 10.86 5.64 -12.14
N ARG A 97 11.72 6.44 -12.84
CA ARG A 97 11.85 7.89 -12.57
C ARG A 97 10.56 8.64 -12.83
N LYS A 98 9.86 8.31 -13.94
CA LYS A 98 8.55 8.89 -14.26
C LYS A 98 7.51 8.53 -13.22
N GLY A 99 7.51 7.27 -12.73
CA GLY A 99 6.62 6.83 -11.66
C GLY A 99 6.85 7.60 -10.36
N VAL A 100 8.10 7.75 -9.93
CA VAL A 100 8.44 8.56 -8.74
C VAL A 100 8.00 10.02 -8.93
N ALA A 101 8.28 10.62 -10.08
CA ALA A 101 7.87 11.99 -10.38
C ALA A 101 6.35 12.16 -10.35
N TRP A 102 5.60 11.20 -10.90
CA TRP A 102 4.14 11.20 -10.84
C TRP A 102 3.62 11.10 -9.40
N LEU A 103 4.18 10.22 -8.57
CA LEU A 103 3.82 10.10 -7.15
C LEU A 103 4.10 11.42 -6.39
N LEU A 104 5.21 12.09 -6.66
CA LEU A 104 5.54 13.38 -6.03
C LEU A 104 4.56 14.48 -6.42
N GLY A 105 4.08 14.48 -7.67
CA GLY A 105 3.12 15.46 -8.20
C GLY A 105 1.65 15.16 -7.86
N SER A 106 1.33 13.91 -7.46
CA SER A 106 -0.05 13.50 -7.19
C SER A 106 -0.50 13.91 -5.78
N ALA A 107 -1.74 14.39 -5.65
CA ALA A 107 -2.35 14.73 -4.36
C ALA A 107 -3.87 14.65 -4.43
N GLY A 108 -4.50 14.43 -3.28
CA GLY A 108 -5.95 14.48 -3.13
C GLY A 108 -6.50 15.90 -3.37
N VAL A 109 -7.71 15.97 -3.93
CA VAL A 109 -8.36 17.25 -4.29
C VAL A 109 -8.62 18.15 -3.09
N GLU A 110 -8.76 17.59 -1.89
CA GLU A 110 -8.95 18.35 -0.66
C GLU A 110 -7.81 19.34 -0.38
N SER A 111 -6.59 19.00 -0.79
CA SER A 111 -5.41 19.88 -0.62
C SER A 111 -5.27 20.94 -1.70
N SER A 112 -6.24 21.06 -2.62
CA SER A 112 -6.24 22.08 -3.67
C SER A 112 -6.32 23.50 -3.07
N TRP A 113 -5.78 24.48 -3.79
CA TRP A 113 -5.83 25.87 -3.35
C TRP A 113 -7.28 26.38 -3.22
N VAL A 114 -8.20 25.88 -4.06
CA VAL A 114 -9.63 26.24 -4.01
C VAL A 114 -10.26 25.77 -2.71
N ASN A 115 -10.06 24.50 -2.34
CA ASN A 115 -10.63 23.93 -1.12
C ASN A 115 -10.02 24.58 0.14
N ARG A 116 -8.74 24.88 0.12
CA ARG A 116 -8.07 25.62 1.19
C ARG A 116 -8.64 27.04 1.36
N ALA A 117 -8.83 27.76 0.25
CA ALA A 117 -9.44 29.09 0.27
C ALA A 117 -10.89 29.03 0.77
N ALA A 118 -11.68 28.06 0.30
CA ALA A 118 -13.07 27.88 0.75
C ALA A 118 -13.13 27.57 2.26
N SER A 119 -12.23 26.76 2.79
CA SER A 119 -12.13 26.49 4.22
C SER A 119 -11.76 27.73 5.02
N HIS A 120 -10.79 28.53 4.54
CA HIS A 120 -10.43 29.81 5.19
C HIS A 120 -11.58 30.83 5.22
N LEU A 121 -12.46 30.78 4.24
CA LEU A 121 -13.65 31.63 4.17
C LEU A 121 -14.85 31.06 4.95
N GLY A 122 -14.69 29.91 5.63
CA GLY A 122 -15.77 29.24 6.35
C GLY A 122 -16.83 28.59 5.44
N LEU A 123 -16.56 28.48 4.13
CA LEU A 123 -17.48 27.88 3.15
C LEU A 123 -17.35 26.35 3.09
N LEU A 124 -16.27 25.80 3.65
CA LEU A 124 -16.00 24.37 3.74
C LEU A 124 -15.58 24.03 5.15
N ASN A 125 -16.38 23.20 5.82
CA ASN A 125 -16.00 22.61 7.11
C ASN A 125 -15.20 21.34 6.87
N ALA A 126 -13.89 21.40 7.06
CA ALA A 126 -12.99 20.29 6.86
C ALA A 126 -12.61 19.67 8.22
N GLU A 127 -12.86 18.38 8.38
CA GLU A 127 -12.50 17.61 9.58
C GLU A 127 -11.04 17.09 9.52
N ARG A 128 -10.24 17.64 8.60
CA ARG A 128 -8.81 17.33 8.38
C ARG A 128 -8.04 18.58 7.98
N ASP A 129 -6.73 18.57 8.17
CA ASP A 129 -5.84 19.65 7.72
C ASP A 129 -5.68 19.62 6.18
N LEU A 130 -6.33 20.58 5.49
CA LEU A 130 -6.27 20.72 4.03
C LEU A 130 -4.90 21.21 3.52
N SER A 131 -3.98 21.63 4.38
CA SER A 131 -2.61 21.97 3.98
C SER A 131 -1.76 20.75 3.70
N LEU A 132 -2.14 19.60 4.27
CA LEU A 132 -1.43 18.33 4.09
C LEU A 132 -1.81 17.67 2.76
N LYS A 133 -0.82 17.06 2.13
CA LYS A 133 -0.99 16.38 0.84
C LYS A 133 -0.77 14.88 1.03
N ALA A 134 -1.77 14.08 0.69
CA ALA A 134 -1.67 12.63 0.64
C ALA A 134 -2.19 12.10 -0.70
N TRP A 135 -2.28 10.82 -0.88
CA TRP A 135 -2.53 10.21 -2.18
C TRP A 135 -3.94 9.65 -2.30
N PRO A 136 -4.62 9.95 -3.41
CA PRO A 136 -5.94 9.42 -3.73
C PRO A 136 -5.84 8.06 -4.42
N TRP A 137 -6.96 7.34 -4.51
CA TRP A 137 -7.09 6.15 -5.35
C TRP A 137 -6.88 6.47 -6.82
N ASN A 138 -7.48 7.58 -7.27
CA ASN A 138 -7.44 8.05 -8.63
C ASN A 138 -7.28 9.56 -8.66
N THR A 139 -6.68 10.08 -9.73
CA THR A 139 -6.56 11.53 -9.93
C THR A 139 -7.94 12.20 -9.87
N GLY A 140 -8.04 13.30 -9.15
CA GLY A 140 -9.28 14.06 -9.00
C GLY A 140 -10.20 13.58 -7.87
N THR A 141 -9.75 12.65 -7.02
CA THR A 141 -10.48 12.23 -5.81
C THR A 141 -9.75 12.63 -4.54
N SER A 142 -10.39 12.48 -3.38
CA SER A 142 -9.76 12.72 -2.08
C SER A 142 -8.71 11.66 -1.73
N SER A 143 -7.74 12.03 -0.88
CA SER A 143 -6.76 11.08 -0.36
C SER A 143 -7.38 10.07 0.60
N TRP A 144 -6.79 8.87 0.63
CA TRP A 144 -7.20 7.75 1.46
C TRP A 144 -5.98 7.12 2.15
N VAL A 145 -6.23 6.37 3.22
CA VAL A 145 -5.19 5.73 4.02
C VAL A 145 -4.36 4.75 3.19
N GLU A 146 -4.98 3.85 2.47
CA GLU A 146 -4.29 2.79 1.72
C GLU A 146 -3.37 3.33 0.62
N PRO A 147 -3.83 4.15 -0.36
CA PRO A 147 -2.93 4.68 -1.38
C PRO A 147 -1.83 5.55 -0.78
N THR A 148 -2.10 6.24 0.34
CA THR A 148 -1.09 7.02 1.05
C THR A 148 -0.04 6.11 1.68
N ALA A 149 -0.44 5.04 2.36
CA ALA A 149 0.47 4.09 3.00
C ALA A 149 1.43 3.43 1.99
N HIS A 150 0.90 2.93 0.88
CA HIS A 150 1.72 2.31 -0.17
C HIS A 150 2.66 3.30 -0.86
N THR A 151 2.19 4.54 -1.07
CA THR A 151 3.06 5.57 -1.64
C THR A 151 4.18 5.97 -0.66
N LEU A 152 3.90 6.06 0.62
CA LEU A 152 4.93 6.29 1.64
C LEU A 152 5.99 5.19 1.63
N VAL A 153 5.60 3.91 1.53
CA VAL A 153 6.55 2.81 1.38
C VAL A 153 7.41 3.00 0.15
N ALA A 154 6.80 3.24 -1.02
CA ALA A 154 7.53 3.40 -2.27
C ALA A 154 8.53 4.57 -2.23
N LEU A 155 8.11 5.74 -1.72
CA LEU A 155 8.94 6.94 -1.66
C LEU A 155 10.04 6.85 -0.60
N LYS A 156 9.77 6.27 0.58
CA LYS A 156 10.79 6.04 1.63
C LYS A 156 11.88 5.05 1.18
N ARG A 157 11.60 4.20 0.21
CA ARG A 157 12.54 3.23 -0.37
C ARG A 157 13.31 3.76 -1.57
N VAL A 158 13.06 4.97 -2.00
CA VAL A 158 13.87 5.62 -3.05
C VAL A 158 15.32 5.71 -2.56
N PRO A 159 16.30 5.15 -3.32
CA PRO A 159 17.70 5.17 -2.87
C PRO A 159 18.22 6.58 -2.62
N ALA A 160 19.06 6.74 -1.61
CA ALA A 160 19.58 8.04 -1.15
C ALA A 160 20.17 8.89 -2.29
N LYS A 161 20.81 8.25 -3.27
CA LYS A 161 21.38 8.95 -4.46
C LYS A 161 20.36 9.64 -5.35
N PHE A 162 19.06 9.29 -5.24
CA PHE A 162 17.96 9.92 -5.99
C PHE A 162 17.06 10.76 -5.08
N ALA A 163 17.25 10.70 -3.75
CA ALA A 163 16.45 11.45 -2.79
C ALA A 163 16.86 12.94 -2.79
N ASN A 164 15.85 13.81 -2.73
CA ASN A 164 16.02 15.26 -2.63
C ASN A 164 15.12 15.84 -1.52
N SER A 165 15.16 17.17 -1.34
CA SER A 165 14.30 17.88 -0.37
C SER A 165 12.83 17.65 -0.63
N ASP A 166 12.39 17.76 -1.88
CA ASP A 166 10.98 17.66 -2.28
C ASP A 166 10.40 16.29 -1.93
N LEU A 167 11.16 15.21 -2.18
CA LEU A 167 10.78 13.85 -1.80
C LEU A 167 10.62 13.75 -0.27
N ARG A 168 11.61 14.25 0.50
CA ARG A 168 11.56 14.19 1.96
C ARG A 168 10.37 14.99 2.53
N ASP A 169 10.11 16.17 1.99
CA ASP A 169 9.00 17.01 2.42
C ASP A 169 7.66 16.38 2.05
N ARG A 170 7.59 15.74 0.87
CA ARG A 170 6.38 15.04 0.42
C ARG A 170 6.06 13.82 1.28
N VAL A 171 7.07 13.06 1.70
CA VAL A 171 6.95 11.96 2.65
C VAL A 171 6.44 12.48 4.00
N LYS A 172 7.06 13.53 4.57
CA LYS A 172 6.62 14.14 5.84
C LYS A 172 5.17 14.63 5.79
N MET A 173 4.74 15.23 4.67
CA MET A 173 3.33 15.64 4.50
C MET A 173 2.37 14.46 4.52
N GLY A 174 2.71 13.36 3.82
CA GLY A 174 1.90 12.16 3.82
C GLY A 174 1.81 11.48 5.19
N GLU A 175 2.92 11.42 5.94
CA GLU A 175 2.92 10.92 7.31
C GLU A 175 2.04 11.76 8.24
N LYS A 176 2.19 13.10 8.18
CA LYS A 176 1.37 14.02 8.97
C LYS A 176 -0.11 13.85 8.63
N GLN A 177 -0.45 13.67 7.34
CA GLN A 177 -1.84 13.47 6.95
C GLN A 177 -2.40 12.16 7.51
N LEU A 178 -1.65 11.05 7.47
CA LEU A 178 -2.10 9.81 8.11
C LEU A 178 -2.34 10.02 9.62
N LEU A 179 -1.46 10.73 10.31
CA LEU A 179 -1.64 11.04 11.73
C LEU A 179 -2.84 11.97 11.99
N ASP A 180 -3.11 12.93 11.11
CA ASP A 180 -4.26 13.84 11.20
C ASP A 180 -5.60 13.12 11.09
N VAL A 181 -5.69 12.08 10.24
CA VAL A 181 -6.92 11.29 10.05
C VAL A 181 -7.02 10.07 10.98
N ARG A 182 -6.14 9.94 11.97
CA ARG A 182 -6.20 8.88 12.97
C ARG A 182 -7.45 9.03 13.83
N CYS A 183 -8.21 7.96 13.98
CA CYS A 183 -9.42 7.92 14.80
C CYS A 183 -9.11 8.10 16.30
N SER A 184 -10.11 8.50 17.08
CA SER A 184 -10.00 8.72 18.52
C SER A 184 -9.62 7.45 19.31
N ASP A 185 -9.96 6.26 18.77
CA ASP A 185 -9.58 4.95 19.31
C ASP A 185 -8.12 4.55 19.05
N GLY A 186 -7.38 5.36 18.27
CA GLY A 186 -5.96 5.19 17.97
C GLY A 186 -5.64 4.38 16.72
N GLY A 187 -6.63 3.87 16.00
CA GLY A 187 -6.50 3.22 14.70
C GLY A 187 -6.89 4.13 13.53
N TRP A 188 -7.12 3.56 12.36
CA TRP A 188 -7.51 4.31 11.15
C TRP A 188 -8.76 3.75 10.51
N ASN A 189 -9.59 4.67 10.02
CA ASN A 189 -10.65 4.43 9.05
C ASN A 189 -10.07 4.60 7.63
N TYR A 190 -10.87 4.44 6.61
CA TYR A 190 -10.42 4.47 5.21
C TYR A 190 -9.84 5.83 4.76
N GLY A 191 -10.34 6.95 5.26
CA GLY A 191 -9.84 8.27 4.84
C GLY A 191 -10.25 9.44 5.72
N SER A 192 -11.06 9.23 6.75
CA SER A 192 -11.49 10.27 7.68
C SER A 192 -11.62 9.72 9.09
N ARG A 193 -11.28 10.54 10.08
CA ARG A 193 -11.50 10.22 11.51
C ARG A 193 -12.92 10.53 11.99
N ALA A 194 -13.62 11.40 11.26
CA ALA A 194 -14.95 11.82 11.59
C ALA A 194 -15.79 12.09 10.34
N ALA A 195 -17.10 12.06 10.46
CA ALA A 195 -18.05 12.45 9.44
C ALA A 195 -19.21 13.20 10.10
N VAL A 196 -19.52 14.40 9.59
CA VAL A 196 -20.62 15.26 10.11
C VAL A 196 -20.48 15.45 11.63
N SER A 197 -19.26 15.73 12.10
CA SER A 197 -18.90 15.92 13.52
C SER A 197 -19.14 14.68 14.42
N VAL A 198 -19.22 13.49 13.82
CA VAL A 198 -19.32 12.21 14.54
C VAL A 198 -18.02 11.42 14.32
N ASP A 199 -17.38 11.00 15.42
CA ASP A 199 -16.19 10.15 15.36
C ASP A 199 -16.49 8.84 14.66
N LEU A 200 -15.59 8.44 13.75
CA LEU A 200 -15.67 7.16 13.05
C LEU A 200 -14.78 6.12 13.75
N TYR A 201 -15.23 4.87 13.70
CA TYR A 201 -14.44 3.74 14.19
C TYR A 201 -13.32 3.41 13.20
N SER A 202 -12.19 2.96 13.74
CA SER A 202 -11.10 2.41 12.96
C SER A 202 -11.39 0.98 12.52
N PHE A 203 -10.71 0.55 11.43
CA PHE A 203 -10.80 -0.82 10.90
C PHE A 203 -9.44 -1.52 10.96
N PRO A 204 -9.42 -2.86 11.15
CA PRO A 204 -8.17 -3.60 11.26
C PRO A 204 -7.29 -3.46 10.02
N GLU A 205 -7.87 -3.55 8.83
CA GLU A 205 -7.15 -3.47 7.56
C GLU A 205 -6.46 -2.12 7.37
N THR A 206 -7.21 -1.01 7.49
CA THR A 206 -6.66 0.33 7.31
C THR A 206 -5.71 0.72 8.42
N THR A 207 -5.91 0.21 9.64
CA THR A 207 -4.95 0.38 10.74
C THR A 207 -3.63 -0.33 10.43
N ALA A 208 -3.68 -1.56 9.92
CA ALA A 208 -2.47 -2.27 9.49
C ALA A 208 -1.74 -1.52 8.36
N LEU A 209 -2.47 -1.09 7.33
CA LEU A 209 -1.90 -0.33 6.22
C LEU A 209 -1.26 1.00 6.65
N ALA A 210 -1.93 1.75 7.53
CA ALA A 210 -1.36 2.97 8.09
C ALA A 210 -0.02 2.71 8.81
N LEU A 211 0.06 1.64 9.62
CA LEU A 211 1.28 1.24 10.32
C LEU A 211 2.38 0.77 9.35
N VAL A 212 2.03 0.15 8.22
CA VAL A 212 2.98 -0.16 7.13
C VAL A 212 3.55 1.13 6.52
N GLY A 213 2.74 2.16 6.29
CA GLY A 213 3.20 3.45 5.76
C GLY A 213 3.99 4.28 6.78
N LEU A 214 3.64 4.18 8.06
CA LEU A 214 4.20 4.98 9.16
C LEU A 214 5.39 4.31 9.88
N GLN A 215 6.00 3.28 9.31
CA GLN A 215 7.20 2.66 9.89
C GLN A 215 8.22 3.71 10.28
N GLY A 216 8.80 3.58 11.49
CA GLY A 216 9.78 4.50 12.03
C GLY A 216 9.20 5.80 12.59
N ASN A 217 7.90 6.05 12.52
CA ASN A 217 7.26 7.22 13.07
C ASN A 217 6.88 6.98 14.54
N ALA A 218 7.47 7.76 15.46
CA ALA A 218 7.29 7.60 16.91
C ALA A 218 5.83 7.84 17.36
N ASP A 219 5.10 8.74 16.68
CA ASP A 219 3.70 9.05 17.02
C ASP A 219 2.73 7.92 16.64
N ALA A 220 3.14 7.05 15.70
CA ALA A 220 2.38 5.88 15.31
C ALA A 220 2.63 4.67 16.22
N ALA A 221 3.71 4.64 16.98
CA ALA A 221 4.10 3.48 17.80
C ALA A 221 3.00 3.03 18.77
N LYS A 222 2.28 3.97 19.39
CA LYS A 222 1.17 3.67 20.30
C LYS A 222 0.00 2.95 19.62
N SER A 223 -0.15 3.11 18.32
CA SER A 223 -1.21 2.44 17.56
C SER A 223 -0.95 0.94 17.35
N MET A 224 0.26 0.45 17.65
CA MET A 224 0.54 -0.99 17.65
C MET A 224 -0.30 -1.75 18.68
N GLU A 225 -0.52 -1.20 19.87
CA GLU A 225 -1.41 -1.82 20.88
C GLU A 225 -2.85 -1.96 20.36
N VAL A 226 -3.31 -0.98 19.57
CA VAL A 226 -4.63 -1.05 18.91
C VAL A 226 -4.64 -2.15 17.85
N ALA A 227 -3.59 -2.22 17.02
CA ALA A 227 -3.44 -3.25 16.00
C ALA A 227 -3.40 -4.66 16.59
N GLU A 228 -2.70 -4.88 17.71
CA GLU A 228 -2.65 -6.18 18.41
C GLU A 228 -4.03 -6.62 18.92
N ARG A 229 -4.81 -5.69 19.50
CA ARG A 229 -6.19 -5.99 19.92
C ARG A 229 -7.08 -6.34 18.72
N MET A 230 -6.95 -5.59 17.61
CA MET A 230 -7.71 -5.83 16.38
C MET A 230 -7.30 -7.15 15.71
N ALA A 231 -6.01 -7.50 15.71
CA ALA A 231 -5.50 -8.74 15.16
C ALA A 231 -6.14 -9.97 15.84
N ASN A 232 -6.33 -9.89 17.16
CA ASN A 232 -6.98 -10.98 17.91
C ASN A 232 -8.50 -11.07 17.69
N ALA A 233 -9.14 -9.99 17.25
CA ALA A 233 -10.60 -9.90 17.10
C ALA A 233 -11.09 -10.08 15.65
N THR A 234 -10.29 -9.68 14.67
CA THR A 234 -10.73 -9.67 13.26
C THR A 234 -10.88 -11.06 12.67
N LYS A 235 -11.94 -11.23 11.85
CA LYS A 235 -12.19 -12.44 11.06
C LYS A 235 -11.98 -12.21 9.56
N SER A 236 -11.69 -10.98 9.13
CA SER A 236 -11.41 -10.68 7.72
C SER A 236 -10.05 -11.24 7.31
N PRO A 237 -9.97 -12.15 6.32
CA PRO A 237 -8.69 -12.71 5.86
C PRO A 237 -7.73 -11.64 5.36
N LEU A 238 -8.22 -10.65 4.62
CA LEU A 238 -7.40 -9.53 4.12
C LEU A 238 -6.81 -8.71 5.28
N ALA A 239 -7.64 -8.36 6.27
CA ALA A 239 -7.17 -7.62 7.44
C ALA A 239 -6.14 -8.42 8.24
N ARG A 240 -6.33 -9.74 8.41
CA ARG A 240 -5.40 -10.65 9.10
C ARG A 240 -4.06 -10.73 8.37
N ALA A 241 -4.09 -10.83 7.05
CA ALA A 241 -2.89 -10.84 6.21
C ALA A 241 -2.10 -9.53 6.36
N TRP A 242 -2.76 -8.38 6.27
CA TRP A 242 -2.12 -7.08 6.47
C TRP A 242 -1.63 -6.86 7.90
N MET A 243 -2.37 -7.30 8.92
CA MET A 243 -1.92 -7.25 10.31
C MET A 243 -0.61 -8.01 10.51
N ARG A 244 -0.46 -9.20 9.93
CA ARG A 244 0.80 -9.97 9.98
C ARG A 244 1.97 -9.19 9.39
N VAL A 245 1.77 -8.60 8.21
CA VAL A 245 2.79 -7.77 7.55
C VAL A 245 3.14 -6.57 8.43
N ALA A 246 2.15 -5.82 8.91
CA ALA A 246 2.37 -4.63 9.73
C ALA A 246 3.10 -4.95 11.05
N MET A 247 2.72 -6.01 11.75
CA MET A 247 3.36 -6.44 12.99
C MET A 247 4.83 -6.80 12.75
N ARG A 248 5.15 -7.64 11.74
CA ARG A 248 6.53 -8.02 11.41
C ARG A 248 7.39 -6.82 11.01
N LEU A 249 6.86 -5.88 10.25
CA LEU A 249 7.57 -4.66 9.85
C LEU A 249 7.90 -3.77 11.05
N ASN A 250 7.09 -3.80 12.09
CA ASN A 250 7.29 -3.04 13.33
C ASN A 250 7.96 -3.87 14.45
N GLY A 251 8.50 -5.04 14.14
CA GLY A 251 9.26 -5.86 15.09
C GLY A 251 8.42 -6.65 16.09
N VAL A 252 7.13 -6.78 15.85
CA VAL A 252 6.20 -7.57 16.66
C VAL A 252 5.92 -8.91 15.97
N GLU A 253 6.08 -10.02 16.69
CA GLU A 253 5.76 -11.34 16.15
C GLU A 253 4.24 -11.54 16.10
N PRO A 254 3.66 -11.79 14.91
CA PRO A 254 2.22 -11.98 14.79
C PRO A 254 1.76 -13.30 15.44
N PRO A 255 0.61 -13.31 16.12
CA PRO A 255 0.08 -14.53 16.71
C PRO A 255 -0.27 -15.56 15.62
N ALA A 256 -0.07 -16.86 15.95
CA ALA A 256 -0.37 -17.97 15.04
C ALA A 256 -1.85 -17.99 14.59
N SER A 257 -2.74 -17.43 15.41
CA SER A 257 -4.17 -17.29 15.08
C SER A 257 -4.45 -16.43 13.84
N LEU A 258 -3.49 -15.63 13.37
CA LEU A 258 -3.61 -14.88 12.12
C LEU A 258 -3.33 -15.71 10.86
N GLN A 259 -3.02 -17.01 10.98
CA GLN A 259 -2.88 -17.89 9.83
C GLN A 259 -4.25 -18.41 9.39
N ASP A 260 -4.65 -18.10 8.17
CA ASP A 260 -5.90 -18.57 7.59
C ASP A 260 -5.71 -19.82 6.72
N LEU A 261 -6.82 -20.49 6.40
CA LEU A 261 -6.83 -21.52 5.39
C LEU A 261 -6.54 -20.91 4.01
N PRO A 262 -6.04 -21.68 3.03
CA PRO A 262 -5.83 -21.20 1.67
C PRO A 262 -7.11 -20.58 1.08
N SER A 263 -6.96 -19.48 0.38
CA SER A 263 -8.02 -18.75 -0.31
C SER A 263 -7.79 -18.80 -1.83
N ASP A 264 -8.88 -18.72 -2.61
CA ASP A 264 -8.81 -18.50 -4.06
C ASP A 264 -8.61 -17.02 -4.41
N ASP A 265 -8.68 -16.10 -3.43
CA ASP A 265 -8.37 -14.69 -3.63
C ASP A 265 -6.85 -14.52 -3.73
N VAL A 266 -6.40 -14.13 -4.93
CA VAL A 266 -4.98 -13.99 -5.26
C VAL A 266 -4.32 -12.87 -4.46
N LEU A 267 -5.03 -11.75 -4.24
CA LEU A 267 -4.51 -10.63 -3.46
C LEU A 267 -4.24 -11.06 -2.01
N ILE A 268 -5.22 -11.69 -1.37
CA ILE A 268 -5.08 -12.20 -0.01
C ILE A 268 -3.94 -13.20 0.06
N THR A 269 -3.90 -14.17 -0.86
CA THR A 269 -2.85 -15.21 -0.93
C THR A 269 -1.45 -14.60 -1.06
N ALA A 270 -1.29 -13.54 -1.88
CA ALA A 270 -0.02 -12.85 -2.06
C ALA A 270 0.43 -12.11 -0.78
N ILE A 271 -0.49 -11.40 -0.10
CA ILE A 271 -0.19 -10.70 1.16
C ILE A 271 0.10 -11.70 2.28
N GLU A 272 -0.63 -12.83 2.33
CA GLU A 272 -0.33 -13.92 3.26
C GLU A 272 1.06 -14.51 3.05
N ALA A 273 1.47 -14.74 1.80
CA ALA A 273 2.81 -15.22 1.47
C ALA A 273 3.89 -14.21 1.88
N LEU A 274 3.68 -12.92 1.62
CA LEU A 274 4.60 -11.87 2.04
C LEU A 274 4.78 -11.83 3.56
N GLY A 275 3.69 -11.91 4.33
CA GLY A 275 3.71 -11.88 5.79
C GLY A 275 4.06 -13.21 6.46
N ALA A 276 4.26 -14.30 5.71
CA ALA A 276 4.62 -15.60 6.25
C ALA A 276 6.03 -15.61 6.87
N GLU A 277 6.31 -16.60 7.71
CA GLU A 277 7.69 -16.92 8.09
C GLU A 277 8.47 -17.34 6.85
N GLY A 278 9.64 -16.74 6.63
CA GLY A 278 10.41 -16.90 5.39
C GLY A 278 9.88 -16.09 4.20
N GLY A 279 8.74 -15.40 4.33
CA GLY A 279 8.17 -14.57 3.27
C GLY A 279 8.90 -13.22 3.10
N HIS A 280 8.57 -12.53 2.03
CA HIS A 280 9.27 -11.34 1.56
C HIS A 280 8.76 -10.01 2.15
N TYR A 281 8.15 -10.00 3.36
CA TYR A 281 7.62 -8.77 3.98
C TYR A 281 8.66 -7.64 4.07
N LYS A 282 9.96 -7.98 4.18
CA LYS A 282 11.05 -7.00 4.21
C LYS A 282 11.16 -6.12 2.96
N PHE A 283 10.55 -6.52 1.85
CA PHE A 283 10.42 -5.66 0.66
C PHE A 283 9.52 -4.44 0.88
N LEU A 284 8.78 -4.41 1.99
CA LEU A 284 8.00 -3.24 2.42
C LEU A 284 8.69 -2.50 3.57
N LYS A 285 9.84 -2.97 4.07
CA LYS A 285 10.55 -2.31 5.17
C LYS A 285 11.14 -0.98 4.70
N THR A 286 10.97 0.05 5.51
CA THR A 286 11.49 1.40 5.30
C THR A 286 12.42 1.80 6.45
N GLY A 287 13.39 2.71 6.21
CA GLY A 287 14.35 3.17 7.21
C GLY A 287 15.80 2.85 6.84
N GLU A 288 16.77 3.24 7.68
CA GLU A 288 18.21 3.24 7.40
C GLU A 288 18.82 1.86 7.09
N ASN A 289 18.07 0.78 7.27
CA ASN A 289 18.47 -0.60 7.02
C ASN A 289 17.53 -1.33 6.04
N ALA A 290 16.84 -0.62 5.14
CA ALA A 290 15.98 -1.21 4.14
C ALA A 290 16.73 -1.58 2.85
#